data_19cd953f34de003d6ac3c52b6e60bba6
#
_entry.id   19cd953f34de003d6ac3c52b6e60bba6
#
_cell.length_a   1.000
_cell.length_b   1.000
_cell.length_c   1.000
_cell.angle_alpha   90.00
_cell.angle_beta   90.00
_cell.angle_gamma   90.00
#
_symmetry.space_group_name_H-M   'P 1'
#
loop_
_entity.id
_entity.type
_entity.pdbx_description
1 polymer ?
#
loop_
_entity_poly.entity_id
_entity_poly.type
_entity_poly.pdbx_seq_one_letter_code
_entity_poly.pdbx_strand_id
1 'polypeptide(L)'
;MVDPTNQPLSIYRQCKLLGVGRSSYYYKPKPIKPEDLALMDKIDKLYTEDPSRGSRAIAKHLRRHHGIRANRKKIQRLMRVMGIQAVYPKPNTSRPHPGHKVYPYLLRNLSIERPNQVWASDITYIQMERGFMFLVVVMDWHSRKILSWRLSNTMESDFCVEVLAEALSRYGCPEIFNTDQGSQFTSIDFTGTLKKHGVRISMDGRGRCQDNIFVERFWWTLKHQYLYLHAFNGGAALREGLARWISFYNQDRGHTSLDDRTPDEVYYGLPLPYAEAA
;
A
#
# COMPACT_ATOMS: atom_id res chain seq x y z
N MET A 1 -40.76 13.83 11.13
CA MET A 1 -40.62 13.99 12.60
C MET A 1 -41.92 13.49 13.22
N VAL A 2 -41.86 12.81 14.38
CA VAL A 2 -43.08 12.39 15.11
C VAL A 2 -43.70 13.61 15.76
N ASP A 3 -44.97 13.85 15.46
CA ASP A 3 -45.75 14.99 15.98
C ASP A 3 -46.74 14.51 17.05
N PRO A 4 -46.56 14.90 18.33
CA PRO A 4 -47.48 14.49 19.40
C PRO A 4 -48.87 15.10 19.31
N THR A 5 -49.03 16.17 18.51
CA THR A 5 -50.33 16.89 18.36
C THR A 5 -51.15 16.36 17.18
N ASN A 6 -50.59 15.44 16.40
CA ASN A 6 -51.30 14.86 15.24
C ASN A 6 -52.48 13.99 15.67
N GLN A 7 -53.70 14.47 15.48
CA GLN A 7 -54.91 13.78 15.88
C GLN A 7 -55.25 12.50 15.10
N PRO A 8 -55.02 12.40 13.77
CA PRO A 8 -55.29 11.21 13.01
C PRO A 8 -54.38 10.01 13.29
N LEU A 9 -53.13 10.25 13.72
CA LEU A 9 -52.12 9.21 13.90
C LEU A 9 -51.48 9.26 15.29
N SER A 10 -51.71 8.20 16.08
CA SER A 10 -51.04 8.07 17.39
C SER A 10 -49.51 8.03 17.25
N ILE A 11 -48.81 8.47 18.28
CA ILE A 11 -47.33 8.43 18.34
C ILE A 11 -46.79 7.03 18.02
N TYR A 12 -47.49 5.97 18.48
CA TYR A 12 -47.10 4.60 18.16
C TYR A 12 -47.12 4.32 16.64
N ARG A 13 -48.20 4.75 15.99
CA ARG A 13 -48.39 4.52 14.56
C ARG A 13 -47.44 5.34 13.69
N GLN A 14 -47.19 6.59 14.12
CA GLN A 14 -46.14 7.45 13.50
C GLN A 14 -44.75 6.83 13.64
N CYS A 15 -44.33 6.37 14.82
CA CYS A 15 -43.08 5.70 15.05
C CYS A 15 -42.91 4.46 14.18
N LYS A 16 -44.00 3.65 14.07
CA LYS A 16 -44.00 2.45 13.22
C LYS A 16 -43.83 2.77 11.73
N LEU A 17 -44.50 3.81 11.22
CA LEU A 17 -44.40 4.25 9.83
C LEU A 17 -43.00 4.83 9.51
N LEU A 18 -42.39 5.51 10.47
CA LEU A 18 -41.04 6.11 10.32
C LEU A 18 -39.91 5.13 10.62
N GLY A 19 -40.19 3.90 11.00
CA GLY A 19 -39.18 2.91 11.40
C GLY A 19 -38.39 3.29 12.66
N VAL A 20 -38.94 4.17 13.52
CA VAL A 20 -38.30 4.65 14.74
C VAL A 20 -38.85 3.89 15.94
N GLY A 21 -37.98 3.41 16.81
CA GLY A 21 -38.40 2.78 18.06
C GLY A 21 -39.12 3.78 18.98
N ARG A 22 -40.30 3.41 19.51
CA ARG A 22 -41.05 4.26 20.45
C ARG A 22 -40.21 4.67 21.67
N SER A 23 -39.34 3.78 22.18
CA SER A 23 -38.42 4.08 23.26
C SER A 23 -37.45 5.21 22.91
N SER A 24 -36.99 5.31 21.65
CA SER A 24 -36.14 6.38 21.17
C SER A 24 -36.82 7.72 21.15
N TYR A 25 -38.11 7.75 20.83
CA TYR A 25 -38.93 8.99 20.86
C TYR A 25 -39.07 9.56 22.28
N TYR A 26 -39.33 8.70 23.28
CA TYR A 26 -39.46 9.11 24.67
C TYR A 26 -38.13 9.20 25.43
N TYR A 27 -37.01 8.84 24.80
CA TYR A 27 -35.71 8.88 25.46
C TYR A 27 -35.28 10.33 25.72
N LYS A 28 -35.12 10.66 27.00
CA LYS A 28 -34.51 11.91 27.44
C LYS A 28 -33.09 11.60 27.89
N PRO A 29 -32.04 12.20 27.28
CA PRO A 29 -30.68 12.02 27.72
C PRO A 29 -30.53 12.40 29.21
N LYS A 30 -29.95 11.51 30.00
CA LYS A 30 -29.61 11.85 31.38
C LYS A 30 -28.45 12.86 31.39
N PRO A 31 -28.50 13.90 32.23
CA PRO A 31 -27.39 14.82 32.37
C PRO A 31 -26.12 14.09 32.81
N ILE A 32 -24.96 14.56 32.33
CA ILE A 32 -23.65 14.01 32.70
C ILE A 32 -23.41 14.33 34.19
N LYS A 33 -23.03 13.33 34.97
CA LYS A 33 -22.76 13.51 36.41
C LYS A 33 -21.56 14.45 36.60
N PRO A 34 -21.54 15.28 37.67
CA PRO A 34 -20.40 16.18 37.98
C PRO A 34 -19.06 15.43 38.10
N GLU A 35 -19.07 14.22 38.64
CA GLU A 35 -17.88 13.33 38.72
C GLU A 35 -17.36 12.91 37.35
N ASP A 36 -18.27 12.69 36.39
CA ASP A 36 -17.91 12.34 35.02
C ASP A 36 -17.35 13.56 34.28
N LEU A 37 -17.89 14.78 34.52
CA LEU A 37 -17.35 16.03 33.98
C LEU A 37 -15.92 16.28 34.47
N ALA A 38 -15.67 16.17 35.78
CA ALA A 38 -14.33 16.29 36.32
C ALA A 38 -13.34 15.26 35.76
N LEU A 39 -13.83 14.05 35.46
CA LEU A 39 -13.02 13.01 34.85
C LEU A 39 -12.77 13.30 33.36
N MET A 40 -13.75 13.87 32.64
CA MET A 40 -13.61 14.29 31.25
C MET A 40 -12.57 15.40 31.09
N ASP A 41 -12.54 16.40 31.99
CA ASP A 41 -11.51 17.44 31.99
C ASP A 41 -10.09 16.86 32.12
N LYS A 42 -9.91 15.87 33.00
CA LYS A 42 -8.61 15.19 33.12
C LYS A 42 -8.26 14.34 31.90
N ILE A 43 -9.24 13.68 31.29
CA ILE A 43 -9.05 12.90 30.05
C ILE A 43 -8.65 13.86 28.91
N ASP A 44 -9.30 15.01 28.82
CA ASP A 44 -9.02 16.01 27.79
C ASP A 44 -7.57 16.51 27.87
N LYS A 45 -7.13 16.91 29.07
CA LYS A 45 -5.75 17.35 29.30
C LYS A 45 -4.73 16.28 28.89
N LEU A 46 -4.94 15.03 29.30
CA LEU A 46 -4.05 13.92 28.95
C LEU A 46 -4.06 13.60 27.46
N TYR A 47 -5.19 13.76 26.80
CA TYR A 47 -5.31 13.57 25.36
C TYR A 47 -4.67 14.71 24.57
N THR A 48 -4.79 15.94 25.03
CA THR A 48 -4.15 17.12 24.42
C THR A 48 -2.63 17.04 24.49
N GLU A 49 -2.08 16.54 25.63
CA GLU A 49 -0.64 16.31 25.78
C GLU A 49 -0.12 15.22 24.84
N ASP A 50 -0.87 14.13 24.69
CA ASP A 50 -0.49 12.99 23.89
C ASP A 50 -1.73 12.31 23.28
N PRO A 51 -2.13 12.70 22.05
CA PRO A 51 -3.29 12.16 21.36
C PRO A 51 -3.21 10.64 21.06
N SER A 52 -2.04 10.03 21.17
CA SER A 52 -1.86 8.58 20.97
C SER A 52 -2.39 7.74 22.16
N ARG A 53 -2.65 8.37 23.31
CA ARG A 53 -3.12 7.69 24.52
C ARG A 53 -4.55 7.17 24.38
N GLY A 54 -4.69 5.86 24.25
CA GLY A 54 -5.99 5.20 24.28
C GLY A 54 -6.52 5.00 25.72
N SER A 55 -7.78 4.57 25.84
CA SER A 55 -8.48 4.39 27.12
C SER A 55 -7.72 3.54 28.16
N ARG A 56 -6.89 2.58 27.73
CA ARG A 56 -6.05 1.77 28.63
C ARG A 56 -4.90 2.59 29.23
N ALA A 57 -4.22 3.37 28.41
CA ALA A 57 -3.11 4.22 28.83
C ALA A 57 -3.60 5.34 29.75
N ILE A 58 -4.71 6.00 29.41
CA ILE A 58 -5.34 7.03 30.24
C ILE A 58 -5.77 6.47 31.60
N ALA A 59 -6.45 5.29 31.64
CA ALA A 59 -6.84 4.67 32.90
C ALA A 59 -5.63 4.32 33.79
N LYS A 60 -4.53 3.84 33.19
CA LYS A 60 -3.28 3.55 33.92
C LYS A 60 -2.62 4.83 34.46
N HIS A 61 -2.59 5.90 33.64
CA HIS A 61 -2.04 7.19 34.03
C HIS A 61 -2.81 7.82 35.19
N LEU A 62 -4.14 7.87 35.10
CA LEU A 62 -5.02 8.41 36.13
C LEU A 62 -4.84 7.66 37.46
N ARG A 63 -4.71 6.34 37.43
CA ARG A 63 -4.45 5.53 38.63
C ARG A 63 -3.09 5.84 39.23
N ARG A 64 -2.04 5.94 38.41
CA ARG A 64 -0.65 6.11 38.88
C ARG A 64 -0.36 7.51 39.40
N HIS A 65 -0.83 8.55 38.73
CA HIS A 65 -0.44 9.93 39.00
C HIS A 65 -1.52 10.73 39.76
N HIS A 66 -2.77 10.29 39.69
CA HIS A 66 -3.89 11.01 40.32
C HIS A 66 -4.65 10.16 41.35
N GLY A 67 -4.25 8.89 41.62
CA GLY A 67 -4.96 8.01 42.50
C GLY A 67 -6.38 7.60 42.07
N ILE A 68 -6.78 7.96 40.84
CA ILE A 68 -8.15 7.75 40.37
C ILE A 68 -8.28 6.34 39.76
N ARG A 69 -9.07 5.48 40.44
CA ARG A 69 -9.39 4.13 39.96
C ARG A 69 -10.62 4.13 39.09
N ALA A 70 -10.48 4.59 37.82
CA ALA A 70 -11.56 4.54 36.81
C ALA A 70 -11.44 3.27 35.95
N ASN A 71 -12.57 2.58 35.73
CA ASN A 71 -12.61 1.43 34.83
C ASN A 71 -12.34 1.88 33.39
N ARG A 72 -11.56 1.08 32.64
CA ARG A 72 -11.29 1.34 31.22
C ARG A 72 -12.55 1.57 30.40
N LYS A 73 -13.61 0.77 30.64
CA LYS A 73 -14.90 0.91 29.93
C LYS A 73 -15.53 2.28 30.20
N LYS A 74 -15.40 2.82 31.43
CA LYS A 74 -15.89 4.16 31.80
C LYS A 74 -15.09 5.22 31.03
N ILE A 75 -13.76 5.14 31.01
CA ILE A 75 -12.90 6.05 30.22
C ILE A 75 -13.27 6.01 28.73
N GLN A 76 -13.40 4.81 28.17
CA GLN A 76 -13.75 4.64 26.75
C GLN A 76 -15.13 5.25 26.41
N ARG A 77 -16.11 5.12 27.30
CA ARG A 77 -17.42 5.74 27.15
C ARG A 77 -17.32 7.27 27.17
N LEU A 78 -16.55 7.83 28.11
CA LEU A 78 -16.37 9.28 28.23
C LEU A 78 -15.63 9.85 27.02
N MET A 79 -14.55 9.21 26.57
CA MET A 79 -13.85 9.59 25.32
C MET A 79 -14.81 9.63 24.13
N ARG A 80 -15.71 8.64 24.01
CA ARG A 80 -16.72 8.63 22.93
C ARG A 80 -17.70 9.78 23.07
N VAL A 81 -18.16 10.12 24.29
CA VAL A 81 -19.05 11.26 24.55
C VAL A 81 -18.37 12.59 24.18
N MET A 82 -17.06 12.70 24.43
CA MET A 82 -16.22 13.85 24.06
C MET A 82 -15.88 13.88 22.56
N GLY A 83 -16.20 12.84 21.78
CA GLY A 83 -15.84 12.75 20.37
C GLY A 83 -14.35 12.51 20.10
N ILE A 84 -13.57 12.11 21.11
CA ILE A 84 -12.12 11.89 20.99
C ILE A 84 -11.77 10.40 20.90
N GLN A 85 -10.77 10.07 20.10
CA GLN A 85 -10.19 8.73 20.06
C GLN A 85 -8.69 8.80 19.80
N ALA A 86 -7.97 7.80 20.33
CA ALA A 86 -6.52 7.76 20.17
C ALA A 86 -6.10 7.80 18.70
N VAL A 87 -5.12 8.63 18.41
CA VAL A 87 -4.49 8.71 17.09
C VAL A 87 -3.46 7.60 16.97
N TYR A 88 -3.70 6.65 16.08
CA TYR A 88 -2.76 5.58 15.75
C TYR A 88 -2.97 5.12 14.30
N PRO A 89 -1.94 4.59 13.65
CA PRO A 89 -2.09 4.02 12.33
C PRO A 89 -3.11 2.88 12.36
N LYS A 90 -4.17 2.99 11.56
CA LYS A 90 -5.17 1.91 11.47
C LYS A 90 -4.58 0.76 10.65
N PRO A 91 -4.63 -0.50 11.13
CA PRO A 91 -4.25 -1.64 10.32
C PRO A 91 -5.24 -1.80 9.16
N ASN A 92 -4.70 -2.01 7.95
CA ASN A 92 -5.43 -2.37 6.73
C ASN A 92 -6.57 -1.42 6.32
N THR A 93 -6.22 -0.38 5.60
CA THR A 93 -7.21 0.45 4.88
C THR A 93 -7.66 -0.19 3.56
N SER A 94 -6.89 -1.11 2.99
CA SER A 94 -7.22 -1.83 1.75
C SER A 94 -7.90 -3.15 2.06
N ARG A 95 -9.18 -3.26 1.69
CA ARG A 95 -9.88 -4.55 1.67
C ARG A 95 -9.75 -5.15 0.28
N PRO A 96 -9.28 -6.41 0.12
CA PRO A 96 -9.26 -7.08 -1.17
C PRO A 96 -10.66 -7.07 -1.79
N HIS A 97 -10.75 -6.73 -3.07
CA HIS A 97 -12.02 -6.83 -3.78
C HIS A 97 -12.40 -8.32 -3.91
N PRO A 98 -13.68 -8.72 -3.67
CA PRO A 98 -14.10 -10.13 -3.71
C PRO A 98 -13.79 -10.85 -5.03
N GLY A 99 -13.68 -10.11 -6.14
CA GLY A 99 -13.34 -10.64 -7.47
C GLY A 99 -11.84 -10.80 -7.74
N HIS A 100 -10.96 -10.36 -6.83
CA HIS A 100 -9.51 -10.48 -7.03
C HIS A 100 -9.05 -11.91 -6.75
N LYS A 101 -8.58 -12.58 -7.80
CA LYS A 101 -8.03 -13.93 -7.69
C LYS A 101 -6.54 -13.88 -7.33
N VAL A 102 -6.15 -14.57 -6.27
CA VAL A 102 -4.75 -14.80 -5.91
C VAL A 102 -4.26 -16.07 -6.62
N TYR A 103 -3.08 -16.00 -7.22
CA TYR A 103 -2.45 -17.10 -7.94
C TYR A 103 -1.38 -17.77 -7.07
N PRO A 104 -1.08 -19.08 -7.31
CA PRO A 104 -0.05 -19.77 -6.56
C PRO A 104 1.35 -19.23 -6.91
N TYR A 105 2.28 -19.34 -5.95
CA TYR A 105 3.69 -19.05 -6.19
C TYR A 105 4.35 -20.18 -6.98
N LEU A 106 4.86 -19.87 -8.16
CA LEU A 106 5.40 -20.85 -9.11
C LEU A 106 6.93 -20.94 -9.13
N LEU A 107 7.63 -20.06 -8.41
CA LEU A 107 9.10 -19.92 -8.54
C LEU A 107 9.89 -20.74 -7.51
N ARG A 108 9.21 -21.50 -6.63
CA ARG A 108 9.89 -22.32 -5.62
C ARG A 108 10.73 -23.40 -6.32
N ASN A 109 12.03 -23.38 -6.06
CA ASN A 109 13.01 -24.33 -6.64
C ASN A 109 13.10 -24.28 -8.18
N LEU A 110 12.64 -23.18 -8.80
CA LEU A 110 12.82 -22.98 -10.24
C LEU A 110 14.19 -22.38 -10.50
N SER A 111 15.03 -23.05 -11.30
CA SER A 111 16.25 -22.49 -11.85
C SER A 111 15.90 -21.49 -12.95
N ILE A 112 16.46 -20.29 -12.86
CA ILE A 112 16.26 -19.21 -13.85
C ILE A 112 17.51 -19.16 -14.72
N GLU A 113 17.42 -19.65 -15.95
CA GLU A 113 18.59 -19.94 -16.79
C GLU A 113 18.68 -19.05 -18.03
N ARG A 114 17.61 -18.36 -18.41
CA ARG A 114 17.58 -17.54 -19.63
C ARG A 114 16.68 -16.30 -19.47
N PRO A 115 16.91 -15.27 -20.29
CA PRO A 115 16.01 -14.13 -20.41
C PRO A 115 14.60 -14.57 -20.79
N ASN A 116 13.60 -13.80 -20.36
CA ASN A 116 12.17 -14.04 -20.62
C ASN A 116 11.60 -15.34 -20.01
N GLN A 117 12.34 -16.02 -19.13
CA GLN A 117 11.80 -17.15 -18.38
C GLN A 117 10.87 -16.64 -17.26
N VAL A 118 11.31 -15.65 -16.50
CA VAL A 118 10.51 -15.02 -15.43
C VAL A 118 10.66 -13.52 -15.50
N TRP A 119 9.53 -12.81 -15.57
CA TRP A 119 9.48 -11.39 -15.32
C TRP A 119 8.82 -11.13 -13.97
N ALA A 120 9.19 -10.03 -13.35
CA ALA A 120 8.55 -9.56 -12.13
C ALA A 120 8.22 -8.08 -12.20
N SER A 121 7.21 -7.68 -11.44
CA SER A 121 6.81 -6.28 -11.27
C SER A 121 6.54 -5.97 -9.82
N ASP A 122 6.80 -4.73 -9.45
CA ASP A 122 6.50 -4.17 -8.15
C ASP A 122 6.35 -2.66 -8.25
N ILE A 123 5.74 -2.05 -7.23
CA ILE A 123 5.51 -0.61 -7.14
C ILE A 123 6.27 -0.05 -5.94
N THR A 124 7.01 1.03 -6.15
CA THR A 124 7.63 1.77 -5.05
C THR A 124 7.13 3.20 -4.96
N TYR A 125 7.20 3.76 -3.74
CA TYR A 125 6.91 5.16 -3.45
C TYR A 125 8.18 5.99 -3.56
N ILE A 126 8.07 7.14 -4.22
CA ILE A 126 9.11 8.17 -4.27
C ILE A 126 8.56 9.40 -3.57
N GLN A 127 9.19 9.78 -2.45
CA GLN A 127 8.80 10.97 -1.72
C GLN A 127 9.22 12.21 -2.49
N MET A 128 8.29 13.14 -2.65
CA MET A 128 8.50 14.45 -3.25
C MET A 128 8.38 15.54 -2.18
N GLU A 129 8.75 16.75 -2.49
CA GLU A 129 8.55 17.91 -1.60
C GLU A 129 7.07 18.02 -1.15
N ARG A 130 6.14 17.72 -2.05
CA ARG A 130 4.71 17.67 -1.77
C ARG A 130 4.13 16.34 -2.23
N GLY A 131 3.88 15.43 -1.27
CA GLY A 131 3.24 14.13 -1.54
C GLY A 131 4.21 13.07 -2.05
N PHE A 132 3.68 12.16 -2.86
CA PHE A 132 4.40 10.99 -3.37
C PHE A 132 4.15 10.81 -4.86
N MET A 133 5.14 10.23 -5.54
CA MET A 133 4.97 9.63 -6.86
C MET A 133 5.13 8.10 -6.73
N PHE A 134 4.49 7.37 -7.63
CA PHE A 134 4.52 5.92 -7.68
C PHE A 134 5.30 5.48 -8.91
N LEU A 135 6.28 4.63 -8.72
CA LEU A 135 7.08 4.06 -9.80
C LEU A 135 6.80 2.56 -9.87
N VAL A 136 6.36 2.08 -11.03
CA VAL A 136 6.23 0.66 -11.35
C VAL A 136 7.31 0.28 -12.35
N VAL A 137 7.86 -0.93 -12.23
CA VAL A 137 8.79 -1.49 -13.21
C VAL A 137 8.38 -2.91 -13.58
N VAL A 138 8.77 -3.33 -14.78
CA VAL A 138 8.83 -4.74 -15.19
C VAL A 138 10.29 -5.11 -15.38
N MET A 139 10.74 -6.14 -14.67
CA MET A 139 12.12 -6.62 -14.66
C MET A 139 12.20 -8.05 -15.16
N ASP A 140 13.15 -8.33 -16.02
CA ASP A 140 13.57 -9.71 -16.32
C ASP A 140 14.44 -10.27 -15.18
N TRP A 141 14.05 -11.41 -14.63
CA TRP A 141 14.72 -11.97 -13.45
C TRP A 141 16.10 -12.57 -13.75
N HIS A 142 16.32 -13.08 -14.96
CA HIS A 142 17.61 -13.64 -15.34
C HIS A 142 18.68 -12.53 -15.46
N SER A 143 18.40 -11.53 -16.26
CA SER A 143 19.34 -10.46 -16.59
C SER A 143 19.30 -9.26 -15.63
N ARG A 144 18.27 -9.13 -14.79
CA ARG A 144 17.98 -7.93 -13.96
C ARG A 144 17.60 -6.70 -14.79
N LYS A 145 17.44 -6.82 -16.10
CA LYS A 145 17.09 -5.72 -16.99
C LYS A 145 15.71 -5.15 -16.66
N ILE A 146 15.62 -3.83 -16.57
CA ILE A 146 14.34 -3.12 -16.51
C ILE A 146 13.82 -3.01 -17.95
N LEU A 147 12.75 -3.76 -18.23
CA LEU A 147 12.15 -3.85 -19.56
C LEU A 147 11.25 -2.65 -19.86
N SER A 148 10.48 -2.25 -18.87
CA SER A 148 9.59 -1.08 -18.93
C SER A 148 9.39 -0.49 -17.54
N TRP A 149 8.98 0.77 -17.50
CA TRP A 149 8.67 1.47 -16.25
C TRP A 149 7.72 2.63 -16.48
N ARG A 150 6.97 3.01 -15.43
CA ARG A 150 6.10 4.19 -15.45
C ARG A 150 6.10 4.89 -14.11
N LEU A 151 5.97 6.23 -14.20
CA LEU A 151 5.81 7.12 -13.06
C LEU A 151 4.40 7.70 -13.07
N SER A 152 3.69 7.57 -11.93
CA SER A 152 2.32 8.08 -11.75
C SER A 152 2.21 8.88 -10.45
N ASN A 153 1.27 9.81 -10.38
CA ASN A 153 0.85 10.50 -9.15
C ASN A 153 -0.36 9.82 -8.49
N THR A 154 -0.96 8.81 -9.13
CA THR A 154 -2.04 7.98 -8.59
C THR A 154 -1.61 6.52 -8.55
N MET A 155 -2.25 5.72 -7.66
CA MET A 155 -1.97 4.29 -7.51
C MET A 155 -3.11 3.45 -8.13
N GLU A 156 -3.61 3.87 -9.26
CA GLU A 156 -4.62 3.13 -10.03
C GLU A 156 -4.00 1.94 -10.76
N SER A 157 -4.80 0.97 -11.20
CA SER A 157 -4.29 -0.24 -11.89
C SER A 157 -3.79 0.04 -13.30
N ASP A 158 -4.30 1.09 -13.94
CA ASP A 158 -4.09 1.37 -15.37
C ASP A 158 -2.62 1.56 -15.73
N PHE A 159 -1.84 2.29 -14.89
CA PHE A 159 -0.41 2.50 -15.16
C PHE A 159 0.40 1.19 -15.06
N CYS A 160 -0.08 0.19 -14.28
CA CYS A 160 0.52 -1.15 -14.23
C CYS A 160 0.20 -1.96 -15.49
N VAL A 161 -1.03 -1.82 -16.02
CA VAL A 161 -1.44 -2.47 -17.27
C VAL A 161 -0.66 -1.89 -18.45
N GLU A 162 -0.49 -0.57 -18.50
CA GLU A 162 0.27 0.10 -19.55
C GLU A 162 1.74 -0.31 -19.58
N VAL A 163 2.40 -0.41 -18.40
CA VAL A 163 3.80 -0.83 -18.33
C VAL A 163 3.96 -2.29 -18.73
N LEU A 164 3.01 -3.14 -18.37
CA LEU A 164 2.98 -4.54 -18.80
C LEU A 164 2.81 -4.65 -20.32
N ALA A 165 1.85 -3.94 -20.89
CA ALA A 165 1.60 -3.94 -22.33
C ALA A 165 2.81 -3.45 -23.14
N GLU A 166 3.50 -2.41 -22.64
CA GLU A 166 4.74 -1.90 -23.23
C GLU A 166 5.86 -2.97 -23.21
N ALA A 167 6.06 -3.65 -22.07
CA ALA A 167 7.05 -4.72 -21.95
C ALA A 167 6.75 -5.87 -22.93
N LEU A 168 5.50 -6.35 -22.95
CA LEU A 168 5.07 -7.44 -23.84
C LEU A 168 5.25 -7.07 -25.30
N SER A 169 4.92 -5.85 -25.69
CA SER A 169 5.07 -5.37 -27.08
C SER A 169 6.52 -5.30 -27.55
N ARG A 170 7.45 -4.90 -26.66
CA ARG A 170 8.87 -4.70 -27.02
C ARG A 170 9.72 -5.94 -26.92
N TYR A 171 9.44 -6.81 -25.95
CA TYR A 171 10.32 -7.90 -25.59
C TYR A 171 9.70 -9.30 -25.74
N GLY A 172 8.44 -9.38 -26.18
CA GLY A 172 7.69 -10.62 -26.26
C GLY A 172 7.08 -11.02 -24.92
N CYS A 173 6.81 -12.32 -24.73
CA CYS A 173 6.12 -12.82 -23.56
C CYS A 173 7.06 -13.65 -22.68
N PRO A 174 7.04 -13.46 -21.35
CA PRO A 174 7.72 -14.37 -20.44
C PRO A 174 6.92 -15.67 -20.28
N GLU A 175 7.56 -16.71 -19.76
CA GLU A 175 6.84 -17.93 -19.37
C GLU A 175 6.04 -17.74 -18.09
N ILE A 176 6.61 -17.02 -17.12
CA ILE A 176 6.00 -16.72 -15.83
C ILE A 176 6.12 -15.23 -15.55
N PHE A 177 5.04 -14.66 -15.03
CA PHE A 177 5.05 -13.29 -14.51
C PHE A 177 4.76 -13.33 -13.00
N ASN A 178 5.69 -12.78 -12.20
CA ASN A 178 5.62 -12.76 -10.75
C ASN A 178 5.31 -11.37 -10.20
N THR A 179 4.37 -11.28 -9.25
CA THR A 179 4.02 -10.03 -8.54
C THR A 179 3.69 -10.32 -7.09
N ASP A 180 3.55 -9.27 -6.29
CA ASP A 180 2.87 -9.37 -5.01
C ASP A 180 1.34 -9.53 -5.18
N GLN A 181 0.62 -9.60 -4.05
CA GLN A 181 -0.86 -9.68 -4.03
C GLN A 181 -1.52 -8.30 -3.98
N GLY A 182 -0.85 -7.25 -4.43
CA GLY A 182 -1.39 -5.90 -4.49
C GLY A 182 -2.64 -5.79 -5.36
N SER A 183 -3.52 -4.83 -5.03
CA SER A 183 -4.80 -4.64 -5.74
C SER A 183 -4.60 -4.33 -7.23
N GLN A 184 -3.51 -3.67 -7.58
CA GLN A 184 -3.15 -3.33 -8.97
C GLN A 184 -2.84 -4.58 -9.78
N PHE A 185 -2.07 -5.51 -9.22
CA PHE A 185 -1.63 -6.74 -9.88
C PHE A 185 -2.67 -7.86 -9.84
N THR A 186 -3.61 -7.81 -8.89
CA THR A 186 -4.76 -8.74 -8.83
C THR A 186 -5.97 -8.24 -9.62
N SER A 187 -5.90 -7.08 -10.25
CA SER A 187 -6.98 -6.53 -11.07
C SER A 187 -7.30 -7.44 -12.26
N ILE A 188 -8.56 -7.38 -12.71
CA ILE A 188 -9.04 -8.19 -13.84
C ILE A 188 -8.29 -7.83 -15.12
N ASP A 189 -8.01 -6.54 -15.32
CA ASP A 189 -7.33 -6.04 -16.53
C ASP A 189 -5.87 -6.49 -16.59
N PHE A 190 -5.13 -6.40 -15.46
CA PHE A 190 -3.75 -6.85 -15.38
C PHE A 190 -3.63 -8.37 -15.60
N THR A 191 -4.39 -9.15 -14.82
CA THR A 191 -4.37 -10.62 -14.94
C THR A 191 -4.99 -11.10 -16.26
N GLY A 192 -5.96 -10.39 -16.81
CA GLY A 192 -6.56 -10.62 -18.11
C GLY A 192 -5.55 -10.43 -19.25
N THR A 193 -4.74 -9.38 -19.19
CA THR A 193 -3.66 -9.13 -20.17
C THR A 193 -2.65 -10.27 -20.18
N LEU A 194 -2.18 -10.72 -19.02
CA LEU A 194 -1.24 -11.84 -18.93
C LEU A 194 -1.83 -13.14 -19.51
N LYS A 195 -3.08 -13.47 -19.17
CA LYS A 195 -3.78 -14.64 -19.70
C LYS A 195 -3.96 -14.60 -21.21
N LYS A 196 -4.32 -13.44 -21.76
CA LYS A 196 -4.48 -13.25 -23.21
C LYS A 196 -3.20 -13.58 -23.98
N HIS A 197 -2.03 -13.36 -23.34
CA HIS A 197 -0.72 -13.65 -23.91
C HIS A 197 -0.16 -15.03 -23.51
N GLY A 198 -0.96 -15.89 -22.85
CA GLY A 198 -0.55 -17.23 -22.44
C GLY A 198 0.49 -17.28 -21.32
N VAL A 199 0.71 -16.16 -20.61
CA VAL A 199 1.70 -16.04 -19.53
C VAL A 199 1.16 -16.67 -18.25
N ARG A 200 1.94 -17.52 -17.60
CA ARG A 200 1.61 -18.09 -16.28
C ARG A 200 1.80 -17.04 -15.20
N ILE A 201 0.78 -16.88 -14.34
CA ILE A 201 0.80 -15.90 -13.26
C ILE A 201 1.28 -16.56 -11.97
N SER A 202 2.27 -15.95 -11.34
CA SER A 202 2.79 -16.28 -10.03
C SER A 202 2.58 -15.11 -9.07
N MET A 203 2.20 -15.39 -7.83
CA MET A 203 2.07 -14.34 -6.80
C MET A 203 2.77 -14.76 -5.53
N ASP A 204 3.50 -13.80 -4.94
CA ASP A 204 4.24 -13.97 -3.69
C ASP A 204 3.30 -14.35 -2.55
N GLY A 205 3.79 -15.16 -1.62
CA GLY A 205 3.07 -15.47 -0.39
C GLY A 205 2.95 -14.24 0.52
N ARG A 206 1.84 -14.11 1.27
CA ARG A 206 1.68 -13.03 2.25
C ARG A 206 2.86 -12.99 3.23
N GLY A 207 3.53 -11.83 3.31
CA GLY A 207 4.64 -11.59 4.22
C GLY A 207 5.97 -12.26 3.83
N ARG A 208 6.12 -12.73 2.60
CA ARG A 208 7.36 -13.32 2.06
C ARG A 208 8.04 -12.35 1.11
N CYS A 209 8.73 -11.36 1.65
CA CYS A 209 9.51 -10.40 0.86
C CYS A 209 10.64 -11.06 0.03
N GLN A 210 11.10 -12.26 0.40
CA GLN A 210 12.13 -12.98 -0.35
C GLN A 210 11.65 -13.47 -1.74
N ASP A 211 10.34 -13.50 -1.96
CA ASP A 211 9.77 -14.01 -3.20
C ASP A 211 9.89 -13.01 -4.38
N ASN A 212 10.31 -11.73 -4.13
CA ASN A 212 10.59 -10.71 -5.16
C ASN A 212 11.93 -9.96 -4.91
N ILE A 213 12.92 -10.67 -4.41
CA ILE A 213 14.20 -10.13 -3.92
C ILE A 213 14.94 -9.26 -4.95
N PHE A 214 14.82 -9.54 -6.25
CA PHE A 214 15.56 -8.82 -7.28
C PHE A 214 15.00 -7.42 -7.55
N VAL A 215 13.67 -7.27 -7.55
CA VAL A 215 13.03 -5.98 -7.69
C VAL A 215 13.20 -5.16 -6.40
N GLU A 216 13.14 -5.79 -5.23
CA GLU A 216 13.44 -5.14 -3.96
C GLU A 216 14.90 -4.62 -3.92
N ARG A 217 15.86 -5.43 -4.42
CA ARG A 217 17.26 -5.01 -4.54
C ARG A 217 17.43 -3.84 -5.51
N PHE A 218 16.69 -3.84 -6.62
CA PHE A 218 16.67 -2.72 -7.55
C PHE A 218 16.14 -1.45 -6.87
N TRP A 219 15.04 -1.53 -6.09
CA TRP A 219 14.53 -0.39 -5.33
C TRP A 219 15.55 0.16 -4.35
N TRP A 220 16.23 -0.72 -3.65
CA TRP A 220 17.30 -0.30 -2.74
C TRP A 220 18.41 0.46 -3.50
N THR A 221 18.85 -0.07 -4.62
CA THR A 221 19.89 0.53 -5.46
C THR A 221 19.46 1.90 -6.00
N LEU A 222 18.27 1.98 -6.59
CA LEU A 222 17.69 3.22 -7.11
C LEU A 222 17.59 4.30 -6.03
N LYS A 223 17.05 3.93 -4.86
CA LYS A 223 16.83 4.89 -3.77
C LYS A 223 18.14 5.40 -3.19
N HIS A 224 19.07 4.52 -2.88
CA HIS A 224 20.31 4.90 -2.19
C HIS A 224 21.39 5.46 -3.13
N GLN A 225 21.45 5.01 -4.37
CA GLN A 225 22.48 5.46 -5.31
C GLN A 225 22.02 6.62 -6.20
N TYR A 226 20.71 6.95 -6.19
CA TYR A 226 20.19 8.01 -7.04
C TYR A 226 19.19 8.92 -6.33
N LEU A 227 18.01 8.40 -5.92
CA LEU A 227 16.91 9.25 -5.47
C LEU A 227 17.25 10.08 -4.23
N TYR A 228 17.94 9.51 -3.24
CA TYR A 228 18.29 10.21 -2.01
C TYR A 228 19.44 11.21 -2.17
N LEU A 229 20.15 11.14 -3.30
CA LEU A 229 21.28 12.03 -3.61
C LEU A 229 20.86 13.23 -4.49
N HIS A 230 19.62 13.25 -4.99
CA HIS A 230 19.15 14.27 -5.91
C HIS A 230 17.84 14.90 -5.43
N ALA A 231 17.71 16.21 -5.62
CA ALA A 231 16.47 16.95 -5.44
C ALA A 231 15.77 17.11 -6.80
N PHE A 232 14.46 16.85 -6.85
CA PHE A 232 13.68 16.94 -8.10
C PHE A 232 12.60 18.01 -7.98
N ASN A 233 12.63 18.98 -8.86
CA ASN A 233 11.61 20.03 -8.97
C ASN A 233 10.38 19.52 -9.71
N GLY A 234 9.61 18.61 -9.08
CA GLY A 234 8.36 18.07 -9.62
C GLY A 234 8.52 16.77 -10.43
N GLY A 235 7.37 16.23 -10.85
CA GLY A 235 7.30 14.92 -11.49
C GLY A 235 7.95 14.84 -12.88
N ALA A 236 8.01 15.95 -13.63
CA ALA A 236 8.66 15.98 -14.93
C ALA A 236 10.18 15.80 -14.81
N ALA A 237 10.83 16.56 -13.90
CA ALA A 237 12.25 16.44 -13.63
C ALA A 237 12.61 15.05 -13.08
N LEU A 238 11.76 14.49 -12.21
CA LEU A 238 11.94 13.13 -11.71
C LEU A 238 11.85 12.10 -12.85
N ARG A 239 10.88 12.22 -13.75
CA ARG A 239 10.71 11.31 -14.90
C ARG A 239 11.95 11.32 -15.81
N GLU A 240 12.46 12.49 -16.13
CA GLU A 240 13.66 12.65 -16.96
C GLU A 240 14.90 12.08 -16.26
N GLY A 241 15.05 12.33 -14.97
CA GLY A 241 16.12 11.75 -14.17
C GLY A 241 16.06 10.23 -14.10
N LEU A 242 14.87 9.66 -13.88
CA LEU A 242 14.68 8.21 -13.89
C LEU A 242 14.99 7.59 -15.26
N ALA A 243 14.59 8.24 -16.36
CA ALA A 243 14.89 7.76 -17.70
C ALA A 243 16.41 7.60 -17.91
N ARG A 244 17.20 8.64 -17.56
CA ARG A 244 18.65 8.59 -17.65
C ARG A 244 19.26 7.52 -16.73
N TRP A 245 18.78 7.45 -15.48
CA TRP A 245 19.33 6.51 -14.51
C TRP A 245 19.01 5.05 -14.85
N ILE A 246 17.79 4.75 -15.31
CA ILE A 246 17.41 3.38 -15.71
C ILE A 246 18.16 2.97 -16.98
N SER A 247 18.41 3.90 -17.92
CA SER A 247 19.29 3.62 -19.07
C SER A 247 20.70 3.25 -18.61
N PHE A 248 21.31 4.07 -17.73
CA PHE A 248 22.59 3.77 -17.11
C PHE A 248 22.59 2.42 -16.37
N TYR A 249 21.54 2.13 -15.59
CA TYR A 249 21.39 0.85 -14.87
C TYR A 249 21.42 -0.34 -15.82
N ASN A 250 20.74 -0.26 -16.96
CA ASN A 250 20.66 -1.34 -17.94
C ASN A 250 21.94 -1.48 -18.79
N GLN A 251 22.56 -0.37 -19.18
CA GLN A 251 23.60 -0.33 -20.24
C GLN A 251 25.02 -0.21 -19.74
N ASP A 252 25.21 0.46 -18.60
CA ASP A 252 26.57 0.84 -18.15
C ASP A 252 26.93 0.28 -16.75
N ARG A 253 25.90 -0.04 -15.94
CA ARG A 253 26.14 -0.50 -14.58
C ARG A 253 26.40 -2.00 -14.54
N GLY A 254 27.66 -2.40 -14.29
CA GLY A 254 28.00 -3.79 -14.01
C GLY A 254 27.43 -4.32 -12.69
N HIS A 255 27.10 -5.59 -12.66
CA HIS A 255 26.53 -6.29 -11.51
C HIS A 255 27.38 -7.50 -11.11
N THR A 256 27.88 -7.52 -9.89
CA THR A 256 28.68 -8.64 -9.36
C THR A 256 27.95 -9.99 -9.46
N SER A 257 26.60 -10.00 -9.31
CA SER A 257 25.81 -11.22 -9.47
C SER A 257 25.59 -11.64 -10.94
N LEU A 258 26.11 -10.89 -11.88
CA LEU A 258 26.08 -11.15 -13.32
C LEU A 258 27.53 -11.22 -13.89
N ASP A 259 28.50 -11.55 -13.05
CA ASP A 259 29.93 -11.59 -13.42
C ASP A 259 30.42 -10.23 -13.98
N ASP A 260 30.05 -9.16 -13.30
CA ASP A 260 30.32 -7.74 -13.63
C ASP A 260 29.74 -7.25 -14.96
N ARG A 261 28.87 -8.05 -15.59
CA ARG A 261 28.14 -7.66 -16.81
C ARG A 261 26.98 -6.73 -16.50
N THR A 262 26.61 -5.95 -17.49
CA THR A 262 25.42 -5.12 -17.44
C THR A 262 24.15 -5.96 -17.69
N PRO A 263 22.96 -5.51 -17.23
CA PRO A 263 21.71 -6.16 -17.56
C PRO A 263 21.45 -6.34 -19.06
N ASP A 264 21.86 -5.38 -19.89
CA ASP A 264 21.71 -5.47 -21.34
C ASP A 264 22.63 -6.51 -21.95
N GLU A 265 23.89 -6.61 -21.52
CA GLU A 265 24.84 -7.63 -21.98
C GLU A 265 24.33 -9.04 -21.68
N VAL A 266 23.77 -9.25 -20.49
CA VAL A 266 23.20 -10.55 -20.12
C VAL A 266 21.91 -10.84 -20.88
N TYR A 267 21.04 -9.85 -21.03
CA TYR A 267 19.75 -10.02 -21.72
C TYR A 267 19.91 -10.34 -23.21
N TYR A 268 20.82 -9.65 -23.88
CA TYR A 268 21.07 -9.83 -25.31
C TYR A 268 22.18 -10.84 -25.62
N GLY A 269 22.83 -11.42 -24.62
CA GLY A 269 23.94 -12.37 -24.80
C GLY A 269 25.18 -11.74 -25.41
N LEU A 270 25.42 -10.42 -25.15
CA LEU A 270 26.56 -9.72 -25.71
C LEU A 270 27.86 -10.13 -25.00
N PRO A 271 29.00 -10.18 -25.67
CA PRO A 271 30.30 -10.45 -25.04
C PRO A 271 30.69 -9.30 -24.11
N LEU A 272 31.57 -9.59 -23.16
CA LEU A 272 32.21 -8.52 -22.37
C LEU A 272 33.04 -7.61 -23.27
N PRO A 273 33.04 -6.28 -23.05
CA PRO A 273 33.76 -5.31 -23.91
C PRO A 273 35.26 -5.56 -24.06
N TYR A 274 35.85 -6.31 -23.13
CA TYR A 274 37.31 -6.62 -23.12
C TYR A 274 37.64 -8.05 -23.54
N ALA A 275 36.63 -8.88 -23.90
CA ALA A 275 36.88 -10.27 -24.31
C ALA A 275 37.43 -10.39 -25.72
N GLU A 276 37.41 -9.32 -26.53
CA GLU A 276 38.01 -9.31 -27.89
C GLU A 276 39.48 -8.88 -27.89
N ALA A 277 40.08 -8.57 -26.74
CA ALA A 277 41.47 -8.11 -26.64
C ALA A 277 42.47 -9.17 -26.08
N ALA A 278 42.06 -10.44 -25.99
CA ALA A 278 42.90 -11.53 -25.50
C ALA A 278 43.20 -12.58 -26.60
#